data_309a472cde43158a950e0bb0ef5f1d84
#
_entry.id   309a472cde43158a950e0bb0ef5f1d84
#
_cell.length_a   1.000
_cell.length_b   1.000
_cell.length_c   1.000
_cell.angle_alpha   90.00
_cell.angle_beta   90.00
_cell.angle_gamma   90.00
#
_symmetry.space_group_name_H-M   'P 1'
#
loop_
_entity.id
_entity.type
_entity.pdbx_description
1 polymer ?
#
loop_
_entity_poly.entity_id
_entity_poly.type
_entity_poly.pdbx_seq_one_letter_code
_entity_poly.pdbx_strand_id
1 'polypeptide(L)'
;MHRPTKRLTRIFVCAAAVPVILVASGCSSGSDSGDGAGKGSSKASASASDAAAKVKAAAYDSLPQPCAAISKKTLDDLVPEAKSGKAGSSDDESVRGTCSWSSLDNKGVKGSQFRWLNASLMRFDSDAARGSGNKLAHEYFTKQVTDAQSVDGAKSPKSEPVSGTGDEATAVTYELKKKEGTFKQQTVVTRVENVVVTIDYNGAGLAGEKTPGADDLVKNAEKAAKDAVAAVLEANGAGGSDTAGSASAKPSDKASSKPSEKASDKSSAKPSEKASSKTSATPSDKASSKS
;
A
#
# COMPACT_ATOMS: atom_id res chain seq x y z
N MET A 1 22.16 -22.82 49.18
CA MET A 1 23.11 -21.91 48.48
C MET A 1 23.69 -22.67 47.29
N HIS A 2 23.12 -22.54 46.07
CA HIS A 2 23.71 -23.06 44.86
C HIS A 2 23.63 -21.96 43.81
N ARG A 3 24.79 -21.50 43.34
CA ARG A 3 24.94 -20.50 42.27
C ARG A 3 24.87 -21.20 40.93
N PRO A 4 24.07 -20.73 39.95
CA PRO A 4 24.16 -21.23 38.59
C PRO A 4 25.33 -20.56 37.85
N THR A 5 26.20 -21.36 37.30
CA THR A 5 27.30 -20.97 36.41
C THR A 5 26.77 -20.51 35.04
N LYS A 6 27.12 -19.30 34.66
CA LYS A 6 26.90 -18.75 33.33
C LYS A 6 27.79 -19.47 32.31
N ARG A 7 27.17 -20.17 31.37
CA ARG A 7 27.88 -20.70 30.20
C ARG A 7 27.98 -19.61 29.12
N LEU A 8 29.20 -19.16 28.87
CA LEU A 8 29.55 -18.33 27.71
C LEU A 8 29.42 -19.16 26.44
N THR A 9 28.47 -18.81 25.59
CA THR A 9 28.38 -19.35 24.23
C THR A 9 29.36 -18.56 23.34
N ARG A 10 30.39 -19.25 22.86
CA ARG A 10 31.38 -18.72 21.91
C ARG A 10 30.71 -18.59 20.53
N ILE A 11 30.59 -17.39 20.03
CA ILE A 11 30.16 -17.11 18.66
C ILE A 11 31.37 -17.37 17.74
N PHE A 12 31.28 -18.36 16.88
CA PHE A 12 32.24 -18.57 15.80
C PHE A 12 31.88 -17.61 14.65
N VAL A 13 32.74 -16.63 14.42
CA VAL A 13 32.70 -15.77 13.24
C VAL A 13 33.40 -16.55 12.12
N CYS A 14 32.62 -17.06 11.18
CA CYS A 14 33.14 -17.57 9.91
C CYS A 14 33.41 -16.41 8.97
N ALA A 15 34.65 -16.00 8.81
CA ALA A 15 35.11 -15.10 7.78
C ALA A 15 35.10 -15.85 6.43
N ALA A 16 34.12 -15.54 5.57
CA ALA A 16 34.13 -15.99 4.18
C ALA A 16 35.01 -15.04 3.37
N ALA A 17 36.18 -15.56 2.96
CA ALA A 17 37.06 -14.87 2.02
C ALA A 17 36.46 -14.94 0.59
N VAL A 18 36.15 -13.80 0.02
CA VAL A 18 35.73 -13.67 -1.39
C VAL A 18 36.96 -13.53 -2.26
N PRO A 19 37.21 -14.40 -3.26
CA PRO A 19 38.31 -14.22 -4.19
C PRO A 19 37.95 -13.11 -5.19
N VAL A 20 38.72 -12.01 -5.17
CA VAL A 20 38.72 -10.98 -6.19
C VAL A 20 39.45 -11.54 -7.43
N ILE A 21 38.70 -11.79 -8.50
CA ILE A 21 39.26 -12.13 -9.79
C ILE A 21 39.57 -10.82 -10.52
N LEU A 22 40.84 -10.42 -10.53
CA LEU A 22 41.37 -9.35 -11.36
C LEU A 22 41.53 -9.89 -12.79
N VAL A 23 40.65 -9.47 -13.70
CA VAL A 23 40.84 -9.66 -15.14
C VAL A 23 41.76 -8.54 -15.63
N ALA A 24 43.02 -8.83 -15.76
CA ALA A 24 43.98 -7.97 -16.42
C ALA A 24 43.79 -8.13 -17.93
N SER A 25 43.21 -7.10 -18.57
CA SER A 25 43.21 -6.92 -20.03
C SER A 25 44.58 -6.47 -20.46
N GLY A 26 45.32 -7.35 -21.13
CA GLY A 26 46.60 -7.10 -21.68
C GLY A 26 46.57 -6.05 -22.80
N CYS A 27 47.35 -5.01 -22.65
CA CYS A 27 47.75 -4.13 -23.77
C CYS A 27 48.87 -4.84 -24.56
N SER A 28 48.56 -5.23 -25.78
CA SER A 28 49.58 -5.59 -26.79
C SER A 28 50.02 -4.29 -27.51
N SER A 29 51.29 -3.95 -27.29
CA SER A 29 51.97 -2.90 -28.04
C SER A 29 52.45 -3.47 -29.37
N GLY A 30 51.82 -3.04 -30.45
CA GLY A 30 52.31 -3.19 -31.81
C GLY A 30 52.53 -1.82 -32.44
N SER A 31 53.79 -1.46 -32.64
CA SER A 31 54.18 -0.29 -33.38
C SER A 31 53.96 -0.56 -34.87
N ASP A 32 53.19 0.23 -35.55
CA ASP A 32 53.40 0.51 -36.98
C ASP A 32 52.83 1.88 -37.33
N SER A 33 53.65 2.62 -38.12
CA SER A 33 53.41 3.98 -38.56
C SER A 33 52.47 3.97 -39.75
N GLY A 34 51.41 4.81 -39.72
CA GLY A 34 50.56 5.02 -40.89
C GLY A 34 49.59 6.18 -40.66
N ASP A 35 49.84 7.30 -41.33
CA ASP A 35 48.94 8.44 -41.47
C ASP A 35 47.52 8.01 -41.87
N GLY A 36 46.52 8.55 -41.20
CA GLY A 36 45.14 8.37 -41.60
C GLY A 36 44.17 9.09 -40.67
N ALA A 37 43.82 10.32 -41.00
CA ALA A 37 42.73 11.05 -40.37
C ALA A 37 41.44 10.25 -40.44
N GLY A 38 40.90 9.84 -39.27
CA GLY A 38 39.63 9.12 -39.16
C GLY A 38 38.82 9.59 -37.94
N LYS A 39 37.90 10.51 -38.15
CA LYS A 39 36.76 10.82 -37.27
C LYS A 39 36.11 9.56 -36.78
N GLY A 40 36.07 9.35 -35.48
CA GLY A 40 35.29 8.25 -34.92
C GLY A 40 35.32 8.18 -33.42
N SER A 41 34.74 9.14 -32.72
CA SER A 41 34.49 9.01 -31.29
C SER A 41 33.42 9.99 -30.80
N SER A 42 32.21 9.88 -31.32
CA SER A 42 31.07 10.67 -30.83
C SER A 42 29.74 9.92 -30.81
N LYS A 43 29.72 8.58 -31.08
CA LYS A 43 28.45 7.84 -31.14
C LYS A 43 28.03 7.16 -29.85
N ALA A 44 28.93 6.92 -28.89
CA ALA A 44 28.57 6.24 -27.65
C ALA A 44 27.92 7.17 -26.61
N SER A 45 28.31 8.45 -26.56
CA SER A 45 27.70 9.43 -25.65
C SER A 45 26.31 9.90 -26.10
N ALA A 46 26.04 9.96 -27.40
CA ALA A 46 24.72 10.35 -27.91
C ALA A 46 23.64 9.29 -27.62
N SER A 47 24.00 8.00 -27.70
CA SER A 47 23.05 6.92 -27.41
C SER A 47 22.59 6.85 -25.94
N ALA A 48 23.49 7.16 -25.00
CA ALA A 48 23.13 7.17 -23.57
C ALA A 48 22.24 8.39 -23.23
N SER A 49 22.52 9.55 -23.84
CA SER A 49 21.71 10.76 -23.66
C SER A 49 20.32 10.63 -24.32
N ASP A 50 20.21 9.98 -25.48
CA ASP A 50 18.94 9.72 -26.15
C ASP A 50 18.08 8.70 -25.40
N ALA A 51 18.68 7.70 -24.73
CA ALA A 51 17.97 6.76 -23.88
C ALA A 51 17.43 7.43 -22.61
N ALA A 52 18.22 8.31 -21.99
CA ALA A 52 17.79 9.11 -20.83
C ALA A 52 16.63 10.06 -21.17
N ALA A 53 16.61 10.64 -22.37
CA ALA A 53 15.53 11.52 -22.84
C ALA A 53 14.20 10.79 -23.11
N LYS A 54 14.19 9.45 -23.18
CA LYS A 54 12.99 8.63 -23.47
C LYS A 54 12.30 8.06 -22.25
N VAL A 55 12.91 8.14 -21.07
CA VAL A 55 12.28 7.63 -19.83
C VAL A 55 11.32 8.67 -19.30
N LYS A 56 10.02 8.31 -19.22
CA LYS A 56 8.98 9.17 -18.64
C LYS A 56 9.32 9.45 -17.17
N ALA A 57 9.23 10.73 -16.78
CA ALA A 57 9.38 11.13 -15.37
C ALA A 57 8.38 10.39 -14.47
N ALA A 58 8.73 10.16 -13.22
CA ALA A 58 7.83 9.62 -12.21
C ALA A 58 6.65 10.57 -12.01
N ALA A 59 5.46 10.00 -11.78
CA ALA A 59 4.24 10.79 -11.63
C ALA A 59 4.15 11.43 -10.25
N TYR A 60 4.63 10.72 -9.22
CA TYR A 60 4.59 11.14 -7.82
C TYR A 60 6.00 11.30 -7.27
N ASP A 61 6.19 12.34 -6.48
CA ASP A 61 7.48 12.71 -5.86
C ASP A 61 7.44 12.64 -4.32
N SER A 62 6.26 12.38 -3.74
CA SER A 62 6.05 12.40 -2.29
C SER A 62 5.38 11.13 -1.78
N LEU A 63 5.67 10.78 -0.52
CA LEU A 63 4.93 9.82 0.26
C LEU A 63 4.21 10.52 1.42
N PRO A 64 2.98 10.10 1.77
CA PRO A 64 2.35 10.55 3.02
C PRO A 64 3.11 9.99 4.22
N GLN A 65 2.94 10.61 5.39
CA GLN A 65 3.45 10.06 6.65
C GLN A 65 2.81 8.67 6.88
N PRO A 66 3.58 7.58 7.03
CA PRO A 66 3.04 6.22 7.02
C PRO A 66 2.02 5.96 8.14
N CYS A 67 2.22 6.57 9.31
CA CYS A 67 1.30 6.42 10.44
C CYS A 67 0.02 7.26 10.30
N ALA A 68 -0.04 8.16 9.34
CA ALA A 68 -1.22 8.95 8.99
C ALA A 68 -1.90 8.48 7.69
N ALA A 69 -1.33 7.47 7.00
CA ALA A 69 -1.85 6.98 5.73
C ALA A 69 -3.18 6.22 5.86
N ILE A 70 -3.55 5.78 7.05
CA ILE A 70 -4.81 5.11 7.33
C ILE A 70 -5.62 6.00 8.26
N SER A 71 -6.90 6.21 7.93
CA SER A 71 -7.79 7.07 8.69
C SER A 71 -8.01 6.54 10.11
N LYS A 72 -8.18 7.45 11.07
CA LYS A 72 -8.48 7.08 12.46
C LYS A 72 -9.69 6.16 12.55
N LYS A 73 -10.74 6.44 11.79
CA LYS A 73 -11.95 5.60 11.76
C LYS A 73 -11.63 4.17 11.34
N THR A 74 -10.83 3.99 10.30
CA THR A 74 -10.42 2.66 9.85
C THR A 74 -9.54 1.98 10.90
N LEU A 75 -8.61 2.69 11.53
CA LEU A 75 -7.80 2.14 12.61
C LEU A 75 -8.65 1.70 13.81
N ASP A 76 -9.63 2.50 14.23
CA ASP A 76 -10.55 2.15 15.32
C ASP A 76 -11.35 0.87 15.00
N ASP A 77 -11.72 0.66 13.72
CA ASP A 77 -12.44 -0.53 13.28
C ASP A 77 -11.53 -1.79 13.20
N LEU A 78 -10.28 -1.63 12.72
CA LEU A 78 -9.39 -2.75 12.41
C LEU A 78 -8.55 -3.20 13.61
N VAL A 79 -8.06 -2.26 14.35
CA VAL A 79 -7.14 -2.46 15.49
C VAL A 79 -7.66 -1.71 16.73
N PRO A 80 -8.89 -2.03 17.19
CA PRO A 80 -9.46 -1.40 18.37
C PRO A 80 -8.47 -1.55 19.53
N GLU A 81 -8.39 -0.58 20.43
CA GLU A 81 -7.43 -0.55 21.55
C GLU A 81 -5.97 -0.25 21.14
N ALA A 82 -5.65 -0.12 19.86
CA ALA A 82 -4.32 0.35 19.45
C ALA A 82 -4.15 1.83 19.82
N LYS A 83 -3.19 2.13 20.68
CA LYS A 83 -2.96 3.50 21.17
C LYS A 83 -2.42 4.42 20.09
N SER A 84 -1.43 3.96 19.35
CA SER A 84 -0.76 4.71 18.27
C SER A 84 -0.04 3.74 17.35
N GLY A 85 0.22 4.18 16.12
CA GLY A 85 1.09 3.47 15.20
C GLY A 85 2.56 3.58 15.63
N LYS A 86 3.32 2.56 15.32
CA LYS A 86 4.77 2.54 15.48
C LYS A 86 5.40 2.65 14.09
N ALA A 87 6.03 3.79 13.82
CA ALA A 87 6.80 3.99 12.60
C ALA A 87 7.99 3.02 12.55
N GLY A 88 8.26 2.46 11.38
CA GLY A 88 9.49 1.73 11.11
C GLY A 88 10.63 2.71 10.80
N SER A 89 11.87 2.26 10.95
CA SER A 89 13.04 3.02 10.52
C SER A 89 13.20 2.93 9.00
N SER A 90 13.58 4.05 8.39
CA SER A 90 13.96 4.15 6.98
C SER A 90 15.16 5.08 6.85
N ASP A 91 16.06 4.77 5.93
CA ASP A 91 17.19 5.65 5.61
C ASP A 91 16.72 6.84 4.76
N ASP A 92 15.60 6.70 4.06
CA ASP A 92 14.96 7.74 3.27
C ASP A 92 13.43 7.61 3.34
N GLU A 93 12.80 8.46 4.16
CA GLU A 93 11.35 8.48 4.34
C GLU A 93 10.60 9.04 3.13
N SER A 94 11.26 9.75 2.22
CA SER A 94 10.66 10.22 0.98
C SER A 94 10.45 9.12 -0.05
N VAL A 95 11.20 8.02 0.08
CA VAL A 95 11.17 6.86 -0.81
C VAL A 95 10.48 5.68 -0.18
N ARG A 96 10.62 5.49 1.14
CA ARG A 96 10.07 4.35 1.85
C ARG A 96 9.60 4.72 3.24
N GLY A 97 8.41 4.26 3.59
CA GLY A 97 7.89 4.43 4.95
C GLY A 97 7.02 3.25 5.38
N THR A 98 7.02 2.96 6.68
CA THR A 98 6.17 1.90 7.26
C THR A 98 5.57 2.36 8.57
N CYS A 99 4.38 1.86 8.89
CA CYS A 99 3.78 2.00 10.22
C CYS A 99 3.03 0.73 10.61
N SER A 100 3.10 0.34 11.86
CA SER A 100 2.41 -0.84 12.37
C SER A 100 1.59 -0.53 13.62
N TRP A 101 0.46 -1.22 13.75
CA TRP A 101 -0.46 -1.14 14.90
C TRP A 101 -0.75 -2.55 15.40
N SER A 102 -0.93 -2.67 16.69
CA SER A 102 -1.26 -3.94 17.33
C SER A 102 -2.32 -3.72 18.39
N SER A 103 -3.26 -4.62 18.45
CA SER A 103 -4.42 -4.62 19.34
C SER A 103 -4.61 -5.98 19.97
N LEU A 104 -4.89 -6.01 21.25
CA LEU A 104 -5.27 -7.19 21.99
C LEU A 104 -6.49 -6.88 22.85
N ASP A 105 -7.67 -7.25 22.37
CA ASP A 105 -8.91 -7.22 23.14
C ASP A 105 -8.94 -8.44 24.07
N ASN A 106 -8.59 -8.22 25.33
CA ASN A 106 -8.49 -9.27 26.35
C ASN A 106 -9.80 -9.38 27.14
N LYS A 107 -10.51 -10.48 26.96
CA LYS A 107 -11.78 -10.79 27.67
C LYS A 107 -11.57 -11.75 28.85
N GLY A 108 -10.37 -11.83 29.38
CA GLY A 108 -9.99 -12.69 30.49
C GLY A 108 -10.22 -14.18 30.15
N VAL A 109 -10.98 -14.89 31.00
CA VAL A 109 -11.29 -16.33 30.84
C VAL A 109 -12.12 -16.66 29.60
N LYS A 110 -12.71 -15.65 28.94
CA LYS A 110 -13.49 -15.81 27.69
C LYS A 110 -12.61 -15.80 26.44
N GLY A 111 -11.29 -15.62 26.62
CA GLY A 111 -10.34 -15.56 25.53
C GLY A 111 -9.89 -14.14 25.18
N SER A 112 -9.25 -13.98 24.02
CA SER A 112 -8.75 -12.71 23.55
C SER A 112 -8.78 -12.64 22.02
N GLN A 113 -8.99 -11.44 21.49
CA GLN A 113 -8.89 -11.16 20.05
C GLN A 113 -7.62 -10.38 19.77
N PHE A 114 -6.74 -10.94 18.96
CA PHE A 114 -5.53 -10.26 18.48
C PHE A 114 -5.74 -9.72 17.07
N ARG A 115 -5.26 -8.50 16.85
CA ARG A 115 -5.18 -7.86 15.52
C ARG A 115 -3.82 -7.19 15.36
N TRP A 116 -3.29 -7.27 14.17
CA TRP A 116 -2.08 -6.56 13.78
C TRP A 116 -2.24 -6.03 12.36
N LEU A 117 -1.88 -4.78 12.18
CA LEU A 117 -1.94 -4.06 10.92
C LEU A 117 -0.58 -3.43 10.64
N ASN A 118 -0.12 -3.55 9.40
CA ASN A 118 1.05 -2.85 8.92
C ASN A 118 0.75 -2.20 7.57
N ALA A 119 1.17 -0.96 7.41
CA ALA A 119 1.17 -0.26 6.15
C ALA A 119 2.61 0.03 5.74
N SER A 120 2.98 -0.37 4.52
CA SER A 120 4.27 -0.10 3.90
C SER A 120 4.04 0.64 2.59
N LEU A 121 4.76 1.75 2.43
CA LEU A 121 4.73 2.58 1.23
C LEU A 121 6.12 2.58 0.60
N MET A 122 6.18 2.44 -0.73
CA MET A 122 7.41 2.44 -1.50
C MET A 122 7.21 3.23 -2.79
N ARG A 123 8.01 4.28 -3.00
CA ARG A 123 8.00 5.13 -4.18
C ARG A 123 9.22 4.84 -5.05
N PHE A 124 9.02 4.92 -6.34
CA PHE A 124 10.06 4.65 -7.34
C PHE A 124 10.29 5.86 -8.21
N ASP A 125 11.52 6.36 -8.22
CA ASP A 125 11.95 7.37 -9.18
C ASP A 125 12.25 6.73 -10.53
N SER A 126 12.05 7.49 -11.60
CA SER A 126 12.48 7.08 -12.93
C SER A 126 14.00 7.13 -13.04
N ASP A 127 14.57 6.11 -13.68
CA ASP A 127 16.00 5.95 -13.83
C ASP A 127 16.35 5.60 -15.30
N ALA A 128 17.32 6.27 -15.86
CA ALA A 128 17.66 6.12 -17.27
C ALA A 128 18.08 4.69 -17.67
N ALA A 129 18.68 3.95 -16.73
CA ALA A 129 19.14 2.58 -16.96
C ALA A 129 18.09 1.53 -16.63
N ARG A 130 17.24 1.78 -15.60
CA ARG A 130 16.26 0.82 -15.09
C ARG A 130 14.86 1.01 -15.67
N GLY A 131 14.52 2.23 -16.08
CA GLY A 131 13.23 2.57 -16.68
C GLY A 131 12.41 3.56 -15.86
N SER A 132 11.14 3.73 -16.25
CA SER A 132 10.22 4.65 -15.59
C SER A 132 9.86 4.17 -14.18
N GLY A 133 9.57 5.12 -13.28
CA GLY A 133 9.09 4.82 -11.93
C GLY A 133 7.88 3.90 -11.91
N ASN A 134 6.93 4.10 -12.84
CA ASN A 134 5.75 3.23 -12.98
C ASN A 134 6.13 1.77 -13.31
N LYS A 135 7.11 1.57 -14.21
CA LYS A 135 7.60 0.22 -14.53
C LYS A 135 8.23 -0.43 -13.30
N LEU A 136 9.09 0.29 -12.60
CA LEU A 136 9.76 -0.21 -11.38
C LEU A 136 8.75 -0.52 -10.28
N ALA A 137 7.72 0.31 -10.11
CA ALA A 137 6.62 0.07 -9.18
C ALA A 137 5.82 -1.18 -9.54
N HIS A 138 5.53 -1.40 -10.83
CA HIS A 138 4.83 -2.60 -11.28
C HIS A 138 5.66 -3.87 -11.03
N GLU A 139 6.95 -3.84 -11.31
CA GLU A 139 7.87 -4.96 -11.02
C GLU A 139 7.90 -5.27 -9.51
N TYR A 140 7.94 -4.24 -8.68
CA TYR A 140 7.90 -4.38 -7.23
C TYR A 140 6.55 -4.89 -6.73
N PHE A 141 5.43 -4.37 -7.27
CA PHE A 141 4.08 -4.89 -7.00
C PHE A 141 4.00 -6.40 -7.26
N THR A 142 4.42 -6.83 -8.44
CA THR A 142 4.42 -8.25 -8.83
C THR A 142 5.27 -9.10 -7.87
N LYS A 143 6.44 -8.57 -7.49
CA LYS A 143 7.30 -9.24 -6.52
C LYS A 143 6.63 -9.36 -5.15
N GLN A 144 6.01 -8.30 -4.64
CA GLN A 144 5.33 -8.33 -3.34
C GLN A 144 4.16 -9.33 -3.32
N VAL A 145 3.38 -9.41 -4.40
CA VAL A 145 2.32 -10.43 -4.54
C VAL A 145 2.90 -11.84 -4.52
N THR A 146 3.98 -12.08 -5.25
CA THR A 146 4.67 -13.38 -5.28
C THR A 146 5.25 -13.75 -3.91
N ASP A 147 5.89 -12.80 -3.24
CA ASP A 147 6.45 -13.00 -1.90
C ASP A 147 5.34 -13.37 -0.89
N ALA A 148 4.20 -12.69 -0.94
CA ALA A 148 3.06 -12.98 -0.07
C ALA A 148 2.44 -14.37 -0.32
N GLN A 149 2.46 -14.86 -1.56
CA GLN A 149 2.00 -16.22 -1.91
C GLN A 149 2.98 -17.31 -1.46
N SER A 150 4.25 -16.94 -1.28
CA SER A 150 5.38 -17.88 -1.03
C SER A 150 5.84 -17.87 0.43
N VAL A 151 5.04 -17.34 1.36
CA VAL A 151 5.41 -17.30 2.78
C VAL A 151 5.62 -18.70 3.35
N ASP A 152 6.76 -18.92 3.99
CA ASP A 152 7.09 -20.22 4.58
C ASP A 152 6.08 -20.61 5.68
N GLY A 153 5.59 -21.83 5.62
CA GLY A 153 4.58 -22.36 6.54
C GLY A 153 3.15 -21.89 6.25
N ALA A 154 2.91 -21.07 5.21
CA ALA A 154 1.57 -20.67 4.79
C ALA A 154 0.73 -21.90 4.42
N LYS A 155 -0.52 -21.90 4.86
CA LYS A 155 -1.54 -22.89 4.52
C LYS A 155 -2.60 -22.25 3.65
N SER A 156 -3.01 -22.98 2.60
CA SER A 156 -4.10 -22.58 1.70
C SER A 156 -3.97 -21.16 1.15
N PRO A 157 -2.81 -20.77 0.58
CA PRO A 157 -2.66 -19.43 0.01
C PRO A 157 -3.65 -19.26 -1.16
N LYS A 158 -4.32 -18.11 -1.18
CA LYS A 158 -5.21 -17.66 -2.27
C LYS A 158 -4.81 -16.27 -2.67
N SER A 159 -4.99 -15.95 -3.95
CA SER A 159 -4.71 -14.64 -4.51
C SER A 159 -5.87 -14.21 -5.39
N GLU A 160 -6.42 -13.05 -5.13
CA GLU A 160 -7.58 -12.50 -5.85
C GLU A 160 -7.35 -11.03 -6.20
N PRO A 161 -7.73 -10.59 -7.41
CA PRO A 161 -7.64 -9.19 -7.79
C PRO A 161 -8.63 -8.34 -6.95
N VAL A 162 -8.21 -7.13 -6.58
CA VAL A 162 -9.04 -6.16 -5.85
C VAL A 162 -9.39 -5.00 -6.77
N SER A 163 -10.66 -4.76 -6.99
CA SER A 163 -11.13 -3.68 -7.86
C SER A 163 -11.28 -2.35 -7.10
N GLY A 164 -11.08 -1.24 -7.80
CA GLY A 164 -11.32 0.11 -7.29
C GLY A 164 -10.33 0.54 -6.20
N THR A 165 -9.09 0.03 -6.25
CA THR A 165 -8.02 0.38 -5.33
C THR A 165 -6.73 0.57 -6.12
N GLY A 166 -6.35 1.84 -6.39
CA GLY A 166 -5.21 2.17 -7.24
C GLY A 166 -5.38 1.72 -8.71
N ASP A 167 -4.27 1.65 -9.43
CA ASP A 167 -4.22 1.19 -10.84
C ASP A 167 -4.29 -0.33 -10.93
N GLU A 168 -3.71 -1.02 -9.96
CA GLU A 168 -3.75 -2.47 -9.80
C GLU A 168 -3.67 -2.84 -8.33
N ALA A 169 -4.42 -3.86 -7.94
CA ALA A 169 -4.39 -4.38 -6.57
C ALA A 169 -4.68 -5.88 -6.53
N THR A 170 -4.05 -6.55 -5.58
CA THR A 170 -4.21 -7.99 -5.34
C THR A 170 -4.23 -8.26 -3.84
N ALA A 171 -5.21 -9.04 -3.40
CA ALA A 171 -5.27 -9.57 -2.05
C ALA A 171 -4.72 -11.00 -2.04
N VAL A 172 -3.80 -11.27 -1.12
CA VAL A 172 -3.27 -12.61 -0.85
C VAL A 172 -3.67 -13.00 0.57
N THR A 173 -4.31 -14.17 0.71
CA THR A 173 -4.78 -14.68 1.99
C THR A 173 -4.17 -16.04 2.28
N TYR A 174 -3.81 -16.29 3.52
CA TYR A 174 -3.30 -17.58 3.97
C TYR A 174 -3.43 -17.75 5.49
N GLU A 175 -3.18 -18.94 6.00
CA GLU A 175 -3.16 -19.22 7.43
C GLU A 175 -1.75 -19.60 7.88
N LEU A 176 -1.35 -19.08 9.04
CA LEU A 176 -0.14 -19.50 9.77
C LEU A 176 -0.52 -20.14 11.09
N LYS A 177 -0.11 -21.40 11.26
CA LYS A 177 -0.29 -22.10 12.54
C LYS A 177 0.89 -21.84 13.44
N LYS A 178 0.65 -21.21 14.59
CA LYS A 178 1.66 -20.93 15.63
C LYS A 178 1.28 -21.62 16.93
N LYS A 179 2.16 -21.58 17.94
CA LYS A 179 1.88 -22.16 19.26
C LYS A 179 0.67 -21.53 19.93
N GLU A 180 0.51 -20.23 19.77
CA GLU A 180 -0.54 -19.40 20.36
C GLU A 180 -1.91 -19.58 19.68
N GLY A 181 -1.95 -20.09 18.45
CA GLY A 181 -3.17 -20.26 17.67
C GLY A 181 -2.95 -20.22 16.17
N THR A 182 -4.06 -20.25 15.43
CA THR A 182 -4.07 -20.07 13.98
C THR A 182 -4.31 -18.60 13.64
N PHE A 183 -3.35 -18.01 12.94
CA PHE A 183 -3.39 -16.63 12.47
C PHE A 183 -3.84 -16.61 11.02
N LYS A 184 -4.90 -15.88 10.73
CA LYS A 184 -5.32 -15.58 9.36
C LYS A 184 -4.61 -14.32 8.89
N GLN A 185 -3.89 -14.46 7.79
CA GLN A 185 -3.07 -13.40 7.20
C GLN A 185 -3.74 -12.89 5.94
N GLN A 186 -3.76 -11.58 5.77
CA GLN A 186 -4.23 -10.88 4.58
C GLN A 186 -3.15 -9.89 4.18
N THR A 187 -2.63 -10.00 2.98
CA THR A 187 -1.74 -9.01 2.38
C THR A 187 -2.43 -8.41 1.17
N VAL A 188 -2.72 -7.12 1.19
CA VAL A 188 -3.21 -6.38 0.03
C VAL A 188 -2.07 -5.54 -0.51
N VAL A 189 -1.64 -5.85 -1.72
CA VAL A 189 -0.67 -5.06 -2.46
C VAL A 189 -1.43 -4.23 -3.47
N THR A 190 -1.17 -2.94 -3.53
CA THR A 190 -1.75 -2.04 -4.52
C THR A 190 -0.69 -1.09 -5.07
N ARG A 191 -0.80 -0.75 -6.33
CA ARG A 191 0.03 0.25 -7.00
C ARG A 191 -0.85 1.41 -7.47
N VAL A 192 -0.34 2.60 -7.29
CA VAL A 192 -0.87 3.82 -7.89
C VAL A 192 0.31 4.60 -8.48
N GLU A 193 0.33 4.71 -9.79
CA GLU A 193 1.43 5.28 -10.55
C GLU A 193 2.78 4.63 -10.18
N ASN A 194 3.73 5.40 -9.68
CA ASN A 194 5.06 4.93 -9.25
C ASN A 194 5.16 4.62 -7.74
N VAL A 195 4.03 4.49 -7.05
CA VAL A 195 3.99 4.14 -5.62
C VAL A 195 3.32 2.79 -5.43
N VAL A 196 3.90 1.94 -4.58
CA VAL A 196 3.32 0.68 -4.13
C VAL A 196 3.01 0.78 -2.64
N VAL A 197 1.78 0.43 -2.29
CA VAL A 197 1.29 0.30 -0.92
C VAL A 197 1.08 -1.18 -0.63
N THR A 198 1.63 -1.67 0.47
CA THR A 198 1.38 -3.02 0.96
C THR A 198 0.74 -2.92 2.34
N ILE A 199 -0.44 -3.50 2.47
CA ILE A 199 -1.16 -3.64 3.74
C ILE A 199 -1.09 -5.09 4.18
N ASP A 200 -0.48 -5.34 5.32
CA ASP A 200 -0.55 -6.63 5.99
C ASP A 200 -1.51 -6.53 7.17
N TYR A 201 -2.53 -7.37 7.19
CA TYR A 201 -3.50 -7.42 8.27
C TYR A 201 -3.69 -8.85 8.73
N ASN A 202 -3.62 -9.08 10.02
CA ASN A 202 -3.85 -10.40 10.56
C ASN A 202 -4.70 -10.39 11.82
N GLY A 203 -5.38 -11.53 12.05
CA GLY A 203 -6.20 -11.73 13.22
C GLY A 203 -6.12 -13.16 13.72
N ALA A 204 -6.21 -13.30 15.03
CA ALA A 204 -6.30 -14.57 15.72
C ALA A 204 -7.23 -14.47 16.93
N GLY A 205 -7.99 -15.55 17.17
CA GLY A 205 -8.57 -15.81 18.49
C GLY A 205 -7.55 -16.55 19.34
N LEU A 206 -7.32 -16.08 20.55
CA LEU A 206 -6.37 -16.62 21.51
C LEU A 206 -7.10 -17.11 22.76
N ALA A 207 -6.48 -18.05 23.49
CA ALA A 207 -7.01 -18.59 24.75
C ALA A 207 -8.46 -19.13 24.64
N GLY A 208 -8.76 -19.83 23.53
CA GLY A 208 -10.07 -20.44 23.29
C GLY A 208 -11.08 -19.56 22.56
N GLU A 209 -10.77 -18.29 22.30
CA GLU A 209 -11.61 -17.42 21.48
C GLU A 209 -11.59 -17.85 20.00
N LYS A 210 -12.71 -17.66 19.32
CA LYS A 210 -12.86 -18.01 17.90
C LYS A 210 -12.01 -17.06 17.02
N THR A 211 -11.23 -17.63 16.12
CA THR A 211 -10.52 -16.85 15.10
C THR A 211 -11.51 -16.16 14.16
N PRO A 212 -11.29 -14.88 13.80
CA PRO A 212 -12.19 -14.12 12.92
C PRO A 212 -12.31 -14.72 11.53
N GLY A 213 -13.39 -14.39 10.82
CA GLY A 213 -13.63 -14.78 9.44
C GLY A 213 -12.53 -14.27 8.49
N ALA A 214 -12.09 -15.08 7.53
CA ALA A 214 -11.11 -14.63 6.54
C ALA A 214 -11.65 -13.51 5.66
N ASP A 215 -12.93 -13.63 5.26
CA ASP A 215 -13.60 -12.64 4.39
C ASP A 215 -13.75 -11.27 5.07
N ASP A 216 -13.98 -11.24 6.39
CA ASP A 216 -14.03 -9.97 7.13
C ASP A 216 -12.65 -9.34 7.24
N LEU A 217 -11.62 -10.16 7.46
CA LEU A 217 -10.24 -9.68 7.54
C LEU A 217 -9.75 -9.13 6.18
N VAL A 218 -10.09 -9.79 5.06
CA VAL A 218 -9.68 -9.29 3.74
C VAL A 218 -10.38 -7.98 3.38
N LYS A 219 -11.68 -7.85 3.63
CA LYS A 219 -12.42 -6.59 3.42
C LYS A 219 -11.84 -5.45 4.25
N ASN A 220 -11.42 -5.74 5.47
CA ASN A 220 -10.78 -4.77 6.34
C ASN A 220 -9.40 -4.35 5.81
N ALA A 221 -8.59 -5.30 5.32
CA ALA A 221 -7.31 -4.99 4.69
C ALA A 221 -7.49 -4.13 3.42
N GLU A 222 -8.50 -4.44 2.60
CA GLU A 222 -8.87 -3.63 1.42
C GLU A 222 -9.30 -2.21 1.80
N LYS A 223 -10.04 -2.05 2.90
CA LYS A 223 -10.42 -0.73 3.41
C LYS A 223 -9.19 0.10 3.80
N ALA A 224 -8.24 -0.52 4.51
CA ALA A 224 -6.98 0.14 4.85
C ALA A 224 -6.14 0.48 3.61
N ALA A 225 -6.13 -0.39 2.58
CA ALA A 225 -5.45 -0.13 1.32
C ALA A 225 -6.05 1.06 0.58
N LYS A 226 -7.38 1.19 0.55
CA LYS A 226 -8.07 2.35 -0.04
C LYS A 226 -7.73 3.66 0.68
N ASP A 227 -7.71 3.66 2.00
CA ASP A 227 -7.30 4.83 2.78
C ASP A 227 -5.85 5.22 2.45
N ALA A 228 -4.93 4.26 2.41
CA ALA A 228 -3.54 4.53 2.13
C ALA A 228 -3.30 5.01 0.69
N VAL A 229 -4.04 4.49 -0.30
CA VAL A 229 -4.02 5.01 -1.68
C VAL A 229 -4.55 6.44 -1.72
N ALA A 230 -5.65 6.74 -1.03
CA ALA A 230 -6.18 8.10 -0.95
C ALA A 230 -5.15 9.08 -0.34
N ALA A 231 -4.44 8.66 0.70
CA ALA A 231 -3.38 9.47 1.30
C ALA A 231 -2.19 9.70 0.33
N VAL A 232 -1.83 8.71 -0.50
CA VAL A 232 -0.80 8.87 -1.56
C VAL A 232 -1.27 9.88 -2.61
N LEU A 233 -2.52 9.78 -3.06
CA LEU A 233 -3.10 10.72 -4.01
C LEU A 233 -3.12 12.16 -3.46
N GLU A 234 -3.53 12.33 -2.20
CA GLU A 234 -3.55 13.63 -1.53
C GLU A 234 -2.15 14.23 -1.41
N ALA A 235 -1.15 13.44 -1.00
CA ALA A 235 0.24 13.88 -0.86
C ALA A 235 0.85 14.37 -2.19
N ASN A 236 0.28 13.96 -3.33
CA ASN A 236 0.71 14.33 -4.68
C ASN A 236 -0.27 15.24 -5.43
N GLY A 237 -1.22 15.86 -4.71
CA GLY A 237 -2.17 16.81 -5.28
C GLY A 237 -3.23 16.21 -6.22
N ALA A 238 -3.34 14.87 -6.24
CA ALA A 238 -4.31 14.14 -7.08
C ALA A 238 -5.61 13.79 -6.33
N GLY A 239 -5.74 14.16 -5.08
CA GLY A 239 -6.85 13.81 -4.18
C GLY A 239 -8.16 14.61 -4.36
N GLY A 240 -8.36 15.29 -5.46
CA GLY A 240 -9.52 16.19 -5.68
C GLY A 240 -10.52 15.76 -6.76
N SER A 241 -10.53 14.53 -7.23
CA SER A 241 -11.48 14.06 -8.24
C SER A 241 -12.13 12.75 -7.81
N ASP A 242 -13.44 12.81 -7.68
CA ASP A 242 -14.34 11.69 -7.44
C ASP A 242 -13.95 10.41 -8.19
N THR A 243 -13.99 9.31 -7.47
CA THR A 243 -13.91 7.94 -8.00
C THR A 243 -15.02 7.69 -9.02
N ALA A 244 -14.75 8.03 -10.28
CA ALA A 244 -15.54 7.56 -11.41
C ALA A 244 -14.64 7.37 -12.64
N GLY A 245 -14.37 6.09 -12.94
CA GLY A 245 -14.12 5.54 -14.26
C GLY A 245 -13.22 6.34 -15.22
N SER A 246 -11.95 5.96 -15.32
CA SER A 246 -11.11 6.35 -16.46
C SER A 246 -11.64 5.69 -17.73
N ALA A 247 -12.42 6.42 -18.50
CA ALA A 247 -12.67 6.14 -19.89
C ALA A 247 -11.79 7.07 -20.72
N SER A 248 -10.99 6.45 -21.57
CA SER A 248 -10.15 7.00 -22.63
C SER A 248 -10.63 8.34 -23.20
N ALA A 249 -9.85 9.39 -23.06
CA ALA A 249 -10.06 10.66 -23.76
C ALA A 249 -9.34 10.64 -25.10
N LYS A 250 -10.13 10.63 -26.18
CA LYS A 250 -9.71 10.91 -27.55
C LYS A 250 -9.63 12.42 -27.76
N PRO A 251 -8.66 12.98 -28.45
CA PRO A 251 -8.55 14.42 -28.65
C PRO A 251 -9.61 14.92 -29.65
N SER A 252 -10.30 16.00 -29.30
CA SER A 252 -11.16 16.75 -30.21
C SER A 252 -10.62 18.13 -30.46
N ASP A 253 -10.56 18.42 -31.74
CA ASP A 253 -10.12 19.66 -32.33
C ASP A 253 -11.06 20.84 -32.02
N LYS A 254 -10.45 21.98 -32.06
CA LYS A 254 -10.88 23.34 -31.83
C LYS A 254 -11.82 23.84 -32.96
N ALA A 255 -12.96 24.42 -32.62
CA ALA A 255 -13.57 25.48 -33.43
C ALA A 255 -14.42 26.45 -32.60
N SER A 256 -14.11 27.69 -32.81
CA SER A 256 -14.65 28.96 -32.31
C SER A 256 -16.09 29.26 -32.81
N SER A 257 -16.93 29.84 -31.96
CA SER A 257 -17.70 31.04 -32.30
C SER A 257 -18.69 31.44 -31.18
N LYS A 258 -18.67 32.71 -30.85
CA LYS A 258 -19.51 33.55 -29.98
C LYS A 258 -20.55 34.28 -30.87
N PRO A 259 -21.48 35.12 -30.35
CA PRO A 259 -22.53 34.99 -29.32
C PRO A 259 -23.94 35.36 -29.84
N SER A 260 -25.00 35.28 -29.05
CA SER A 260 -26.08 36.26 -29.03
C SER A 260 -27.13 36.05 -27.94
N GLU A 261 -27.49 37.14 -27.38
CA GLU A 261 -28.46 37.51 -26.36
C GLU A 261 -29.92 37.11 -26.62
N LYS A 262 -30.73 36.95 -25.58
CA LYS A 262 -31.83 37.84 -25.14
C LYS A 262 -32.89 37.04 -24.35
N ALA A 263 -33.03 37.33 -23.10
CA ALA A 263 -34.08 38.05 -22.38
C ALA A 263 -35.49 37.40 -22.25
N SER A 264 -35.96 37.48 -21.00
CA SER A 264 -37.36 37.65 -20.54
C SER A 264 -38.26 36.41 -20.51
N ASP A 265 -39.06 36.08 -19.53
CA ASP A 265 -39.76 36.84 -18.48
C ASP A 265 -40.47 35.89 -17.51
N LYS A 266 -40.50 36.24 -16.23
CA LYS A 266 -41.62 36.28 -15.30
C LYS A 266 -42.61 35.10 -15.16
N SER A 267 -42.81 34.61 -13.98
CA SER A 267 -44.01 34.75 -13.13
C SER A 267 -44.20 33.58 -12.18
N SER A 268 -44.05 33.79 -10.91
CA SER A 268 -45.05 33.84 -9.84
C SER A 268 -45.92 32.60 -9.65
N ALA A 269 -45.80 31.97 -8.51
CA ALA A 269 -46.81 31.96 -7.44
C ALA A 269 -46.56 30.86 -6.39
N LYS A 270 -46.45 31.27 -5.16
CA LYS A 270 -46.72 30.57 -3.90
C LYS A 270 -48.23 30.79 -3.60
N PRO A 271 -48.91 30.20 -2.57
CA PRO A 271 -48.59 29.22 -1.54
C PRO A 271 -49.78 28.27 -1.21
N SER A 272 -49.66 27.51 -0.15
CA SER A 272 -50.64 27.15 0.91
C SER A 272 -50.39 25.73 1.44
N GLU A 273 -49.97 25.62 2.63
CA GLU A 273 -50.62 25.51 3.95
C GLU A 273 -51.52 24.28 4.19
N LYS A 274 -51.23 23.67 5.29
CA LYS A 274 -52.09 23.19 6.41
C LYS A 274 -51.97 21.69 6.60
N ALA A 275 -51.41 21.22 7.67
CA ALA A 275 -51.76 21.19 9.10
C ALA A 275 -52.31 19.84 9.57
N SER A 276 -51.77 19.42 10.69
CA SER A 276 -52.42 18.78 11.87
C SER A 276 -52.89 17.31 11.75
N SER A 277 -52.49 16.47 12.62
CA SER A 277 -52.82 16.24 14.04
C SER A 277 -52.22 14.90 14.49
N LYS A 278 -51.42 14.77 15.56
CA LYS A 278 -51.80 14.54 16.95
C LYS A 278 -52.59 13.25 17.20
N THR A 279 -51.95 12.30 17.90
CA THR A 279 -52.37 11.68 19.18
C THR A 279 -51.41 10.52 19.51
N SER A 280 -50.66 10.57 20.52
CA SER A 280 -50.74 10.16 21.92
C SER A 280 -51.43 8.84 22.19
N ALA A 281 -50.66 7.88 22.77
CA ALA A 281 -51.00 7.14 23.99
C ALA A 281 -49.93 6.09 24.36
N THR A 282 -49.27 6.31 25.45
CA THR A 282 -48.71 5.37 26.41
C THR A 282 -49.81 5.13 27.47
N PRO A 283 -49.73 4.23 28.46
CA PRO A 283 -48.86 3.12 28.78
C PRO A 283 -49.63 1.83 29.23
N SER A 284 -48.95 0.78 29.61
CA SER A 284 -49.28 0.06 30.87
C SER A 284 -48.35 -1.09 31.17
N ASP A 285 -47.86 -1.04 32.37
CA ASP A 285 -47.26 -2.02 33.25
C ASP A 285 -47.93 -3.38 33.33
N LYS A 286 -47.14 -4.39 33.65
CA LYS A 286 -47.27 -5.34 34.79
C LYS A 286 -46.28 -6.49 34.58
N ALA A 287 -45.25 -6.65 35.33
CA ALA A 287 -45.01 -7.16 36.66
C ALA A 287 -45.44 -8.63 36.88
N SER A 288 -44.52 -9.32 37.55
CA SER A 288 -44.67 -10.56 38.36
C SER A 288 -44.41 -11.87 37.62
N SER A 289 -43.51 -12.67 37.99
CA SER A 289 -42.87 -13.25 39.19
C SER A 289 -42.89 -14.78 39.13
N LYS A 290 -41.76 -15.38 39.57
CA LYS A 290 -41.62 -16.73 40.16
C LYS A 290 -41.74 -17.99 39.28
N SER A 291 -40.71 -18.70 39.12
CA SER A 291 -40.23 -19.83 39.92
C SER A 291 -38.81 -20.20 39.51
#